data_8deb77afb0af1e2b8ede2eb98a06f0a3
#
_entry.id   8deb77afb0af1e2b8ede2eb98a06f0a3
#
_cell.length_a   1.000
_cell.length_b   1.000
_cell.length_c   1.000
_cell.angle_alpha   90.00
_cell.angle_beta   90.00
_cell.angle_gamma   90.00
#
_symmetry.space_group_name_H-M   'P 1'
#
loop_
_entity.id
_entity.type
_entity.pdbx_description
1 polymer ?
#
loop_
_entity_poly.entity_id
_entity_poly.type
_entity_poly.pdbx_seq_one_letter_code
_entity_poly.pdbx_strand_id
1 'polypeptide(L)'
;MNQVRKEDPTPIDRVVVTVPASFQLAQRVDTVNSAKLAGLEVSGGDLLDEPVAVFLDYMLSHEDKFLFTPAANLNVLVFDFGGGTCDVAIFRLSRTEKEHNIGLAALAVSRYHRLGGGDLDRAILYDILVPRLLEENGLGQFDLSYTDKRQYLEPPLLAVAEALKIKMSKEIERLQAFSKYNDADKEMVITRLPGNYECPLRDGTVLTLQNPSLSAAEFEEVLKPFLDQDLLYPREDEYKLVCSIFAPLQDALSRSGLGPDDIDYCLLLGGSSLIPQVKEAVAGYFFNAEVLSYEDAEIAQTAMAKGAAYHALFLALQGRGFIEPICHETIHIRTQSGFVPLVP
;
A
#
# COMPACT_ATOMS: atom_id res chain seq x y z
N MET A 1 -21.82 10.13 5.34
CA MET A 1 -23.17 10.32 4.75
C MET A 1 -24.00 11.39 5.46
N ASN A 2 -24.27 11.28 6.77
CA ASN A 2 -25.08 12.32 7.45
C ASN A 2 -24.40 13.71 7.47
N GLN A 3 -23.09 13.79 7.49
CA GLN A 3 -22.33 15.04 7.42
C GLN A 3 -22.36 15.61 6.00
N VAL A 4 -22.12 14.77 4.97
CA VAL A 4 -22.19 15.18 3.56
C VAL A 4 -23.57 15.72 3.22
N ARG A 5 -24.66 15.06 3.65
CA ARG A 5 -26.05 15.54 3.43
C ARG A 5 -26.39 16.84 4.17
N LYS A 6 -25.59 17.21 5.19
CA LYS A 6 -25.75 18.52 5.87
C LYS A 6 -25.04 19.62 5.10
N GLU A 7 -23.92 19.31 4.47
CA GLU A 7 -23.12 20.26 3.70
C GLU A 7 -23.68 20.43 2.28
N ASP A 8 -24.13 19.35 1.67
CA ASP A 8 -24.77 19.34 0.35
C ASP A 8 -26.08 18.54 0.41
N PRO A 9 -27.25 19.19 0.35
CA PRO A 9 -28.56 18.55 0.36
C PRO A 9 -28.96 17.88 -0.96
N THR A 10 -28.13 17.96 -2.00
CA THR A 10 -28.40 17.32 -3.29
C THR A 10 -28.58 15.81 -3.09
N PRO A 11 -29.61 15.18 -3.71
CA PRO A 11 -29.79 13.74 -3.63
C PRO A 11 -28.56 13.01 -4.16
N ILE A 12 -28.14 11.98 -3.43
CA ILE A 12 -27.06 11.10 -3.85
C ILE A 12 -27.72 9.94 -4.60
N ASP A 13 -27.54 9.92 -5.91
CA ASP A 13 -28.18 8.91 -6.78
C ASP A 13 -27.43 7.58 -6.78
N ARG A 14 -26.11 7.60 -6.53
CA ARG A 14 -25.28 6.40 -6.52
C ARG A 14 -24.12 6.51 -5.53
N VAL A 15 -23.80 5.39 -4.90
CA VAL A 15 -22.64 5.24 -4.01
C VAL A 15 -21.75 4.13 -4.53
N VAL A 16 -20.49 4.42 -4.79
CA VAL A 16 -19.44 3.43 -5.08
C VAL A 16 -18.55 3.31 -3.86
N VAL A 17 -18.25 2.10 -3.46
CA VAL A 17 -17.36 1.80 -2.31
C VAL A 17 -16.09 1.16 -2.83
N THR A 18 -14.95 1.73 -2.49
CA THR A 18 -13.64 1.12 -2.82
C THR A 18 -13.29 0.01 -1.83
N VAL A 19 -12.64 -1.00 -2.33
CA VAL A 19 -12.16 -2.15 -1.56
C VAL A 19 -10.75 -2.51 -2.01
N PRO A 20 -9.89 -3.05 -1.12
CA PRO A 20 -8.62 -3.63 -1.53
C PRO A 20 -8.81 -4.66 -2.64
N ALA A 21 -7.93 -4.61 -3.64
CA ALA A 21 -8.04 -5.51 -4.79
C ALA A 21 -7.90 -6.99 -4.39
N SER A 22 -7.13 -7.28 -3.34
CA SER A 22 -6.94 -8.61 -2.75
C SER A 22 -8.13 -9.15 -1.95
N PHE A 23 -9.23 -8.36 -1.76
CA PHE A 23 -10.41 -8.81 -1.03
C PHE A 23 -11.07 -9.98 -1.74
N GLN A 24 -11.21 -11.07 -1.00
CA GLN A 24 -11.95 -12.26 -1.44
C GLN A 24 -13.45 -12.03 -1.42
N LEU A 25 -14.21 -12.91 -2.07
CA LEU A 25 -15.67 -12.81 -2.18
C LEU A 25 -16.37 -12.60 -0.83
N ALA A 26 -15.96 -13.30 0.23
CA ALA A 26 -16.56 -13.15 1.56
C ALA A 26 -16.41 -11.73 2.09
N GLN A 27 -15.21 -11.14 2.00
CA GLN A 27 -14.93 -9.78 2.45
C GLN A 27 -15.71 -8.74 1.64
N ARG A 28 -15.85 -8.94 0.32
CA ARG A 28 -16.67 -8.08 -0.55
C ARG A 28 -18.15 -8.16 -0.17
N VAL A 29 -18.68 -9.35 0.09
CA VAL A 29 -20.05 -9.55 0.57
C VAL A 29 -20.28 -8.88 1.92
N ASP A 30 -19.34 -9.01 2.85
CA ASP A 30 -19.41 -8.38 4.17
C ASP A 30 -19.38 -6.84 4.06
N THR A 31 -18.59 -6.30 3.14
CA THR A 31 -18.56 -4.85 2.84
C THR A 31 -19.92 -4.36 2.33
N VAL A 32 -20.53 -5.06 1.37
CA VAL A 32 -21.87 -4.73 0.86
C VAL A 32 -22.91 -4.80 1.97
N ASN A 33 -22.88 -5.85 2.80
CA ASN A 33 -23.80 -6.01 3.91
C ASN A 33 -23.64 -4.89 4.96
N SER A 34 -22.40 -4.53 5.29
CA SER A 34 -22.12 -3.43 6.21
C SER A 34 -22.62 -2.09 5.66
N ALA A 35 -22.41 -1.82 4.37
CA ALA A 35 -22.94 -0.63 3.71
C ALA A 35 -24.46 -0.57 3.78
N LYS A 36 -25.16 -1.68 3.49
CA LYS A 36 -26.62 -1.79 3.62
C LYS A 36 -27.12 -1.54 5.03
N LEU A 37 -26.45 -2.11 6.04
CA LEU A 37 -26.76 -1.86 7.46
C LEU A 37 -26.57 -0.39 7.85
N ALA A 38 -25.63 0.30 7.20
CA ALA A 38 -25.44 1.75 7.35
C ALA A 38 -26.47 2.61 6.56
N GLY A 39 -27.42 1.98 5.87
CA GLY A 39 -28.47 2.65 5.10
C GLY A 39 -28.00 3.13 3.72
N LEU A 40 -26.95 2.52 3.16
CA LEU A 40 -26.48 2.78 1.80
C LEU A 40 -27.05 1.71 0.85
N GLU A 41 -27.57 2.12 -0.29
CA GLU A 41 -27.98 1.20 -1.35
C GLU A 41 -26.74 0.85 -2.19
N VAL A 42 -26.05 -0.21 -1.81
CA VAL A 42 -24.84 -0.71 -2.47
C VAL A 42 -25.05 -2.18 -2.85
N SER A 43 -24.64 -2.54 -4.04
CA SER A 43 -24.61 -3.89 -4.59
C SER A 43 -23.17 -4.33 -4.87
N GLY A 44 -22.97 -5.58 -5.29
CA GLY A 44 -21.63 -6.04 -5.70
C GLY A 44 -21.09 -5.28 -6.92
N GLY A 45 -21.96 -4.76 -7.79
CA GLY A 45 -21.56 -3.94 -8.94
C GLY A 45 -21.18 -2.49 -8.59
N ASP A 46 -21.35 -2.09 -7.32
CA ASP A 46 -20.95 -0.77 -6.82
C ASP A 46 -19.65 -0.84 -5.99
N LEU A 47 -18.99 -2.01 -5.96
CA LEU A 47 -17.64 -2.14 -5.42
C LEU A 47 -16.60 -1.87 -6.51
N LEU A 48 -15.58 -1.10 -6.16
CA LEU A 48 -14.46 -0.80 -7.05
C LEU A 48 -13.13 -1.09 -6.33
N ASP A 49 -12.23 -1.75 -7.01
CA ASP A 49 -10.91 -2.03 -6.43
C ASP A 49 -10.10 -0.73 -6.29
N GLU A 50 -9.46 -0.55 -5.13
CA GLU A 50 -8.69 0.67 -4.80
C GLU A 50 -7.66 1.04 -5.87
N PRO A 51 -6.80 0.12 -6.38
CA PRO A 51 -5.86 0.47 -7.44
C PRO A 51 -6.53 0.87 -8.74
N VAL A 52 -7.72 0.34 -9.03
CA VAL A 52 -8.53 0.74 -10.19
C VAL A 52 -9.03 2.17 -10.03
N ALA A 53 -9.57 2.50 -8.86
CA ALA A 53 -10.06 3.85 -8.57
C ALA A 53 -8.94 4.89 -8.74
N VAL A 54 -7.80 4.63 -8.13
CA VAL A 54 -6.68 5.57 -8.19
C VAL A 54 -6.11 5.69 -9.61
N PHE A 55 -5.98 4.57 -10.33
CA PHE A 55 -5.51 4.63 -11.71
C PHE A 55 -6.47 5.43 -12.61
N LEU A 56 -7.79 5.33 -12.38
CA LEU A 56 -8.77 6.17 -13.10
C LEU A 56 -8.55 7.66 -12.81
N ASP A 57 -8.36 8.05 -11.57
CA ASP A 57 -8.07 9.45 -11.22
C ASP A 57 -6.76 9.92 -11.86
N TYR A 58 -5.70 9.14 -11.74
CA TYR A 58 -4.40 9.49 -12.30
C TYR A 58 -4.45 9.64 -13.83
N MET A 59 -5.08 8.70 -14.52
CA MET A 59 -5.25 8.70 -15.97
C MET A 59 -6.03 9.93 -16.46
N LEU A 60 -7.14 10.26 -15.79
CA LEU A 60 -7.98 11.40 -16.14
C LEU A 60 -7.33 12.74 -15.77
N SER A 61 -6.47 12.76 -14.78
CA SER A 61 -5.69 13.95 -14.40
C SER A 61 -4.47 14.17 -15.30
N HIS A 62 -4.05 13.14 -16.06
CA HIS A 62 -2.91 13.17 -16.98
C HIS A 62 -3.31 12.71 -18.38
N GLU A 63 -4.35 13.35 -18.93
CA GLU A 63 -4.96 12.96 -20.21
C GLU A 63 -3.95 12.93 -21.35
N ASP A 64 -3.05 13.91 -21.42
CA ASP A 64 -2.03 14.01 -22.47
C ASP A 64 -1.15 12.75 -22.52
N LYS A 65 -0.86 12.16 -21.37
CA LYS A 65 0.00 11.01 -21.27
C LYS A 65 -0.70 9.70 -21.65
N PHE A 66 -1.95 9.53 -21.25
CA PHE A 66 -2.67 8.25 -21.38
C PHE A 66 -3.74 8.27 -22.47
N LEU A 67 -4.44 9.40 -22.63
CA LEU A 67 -5.58 9.48 -23.55
C LEU A 67 -5.18 9.91 -24.96
N PHE A 68 -4.11 10.69 -25.10
CA PHE A 68 -3.66 11.22 -26.39
C PHE A 68 -2.38 10.58 -26.93
N THR A 69 -1.74 9.68 -26.19
CA THR A 69 -0.54 8.97 -26.64
C THR A 69 -0.88 7.95 -27.73
N PRO A 70 -0.10 7.87 -28.84
CA PRO A 70 -0.39 6.99 -29.96
C PRO A 70 -0.17 5.49 -29.69
N ALA A 71 0.38 5.11 -28.53
CA ALA A 71 0.72 3.73 -28.23
C ALA A 71 -0.49 2.82 -28.22
N ALA A 72 -0.43 1.69 -28.94
CA ALA A 72 -1.55 0.79 -29.14
C ALA A 72 -1.93 0.00 -27.86
N ASN A 73 -0.93 -0.35 -27.05
CA ASN A 73 -1.12 -1.09 -25.79
C ASN A 73 -0.05 -0.66 -24.78
N LEU A 74 -0.47 -0.33 -23.57
CA LEU A 74 0.42 0.00 -22.45
C LEU A 74 0.10 -0.90 -21.28
N ASN A 75 1.11 -1.47 -20.65
CA ASN A 75 0.97 -2.22 -19.42
C ASN A 75 1.31 -1.30 -18.23
N VAL A 76 0.34 -1.09 -17.37
CA VAL A 76 0.45 -0.22 -16.20
C VAL A 76 0.36 -1.08 -14.94
N LEU A 77 1.38 -0.99 -14.11
CA LEU A 77 1.38 -1.59 -12.78
C LEU A 77 1.05 -0.52 -11.75
N VAL A 78 0.09 -0.83 -10.89
CA VAL A 78 -0.24 -0.02 -9.71
C VAL A 78 0.26 -0.75 -8.49
N PHE A 79 1.15 -0.10 -7.75
CA PHE A 79 1.77 -0.61 -6.53
C PHE A 79 1.27 0.21 -5.34
N ASP A 80 0.36 -0.35 -4.56
CA ASP A 80 -0.18 0.29 -3.37
C ASP A 80 0.46 -0.30 -2.11
N PHE A 81 1.41 0.43 -1.54
CA PHE A 81 2.08 0.07 -0.30
C PHE A 81 1.61 1.00 0.82
N GLY A 82 0.53 0.59 1.45
CA GLY A 82 -0.14 1.31 2.52
C GLY A 82 0.43 1.04 3.91
N GLY A 83 -0.36 1.36 4.94
CA GLY A 83 0.02 1.12 6.34
C GLY A 83 -0.11 -0.34 6.77
N GLY A 84 -1.05 -1.11 6.21
CA GLY A 84 -1.37 -2.48 6.61
C GLY A 84 -1.31 -3.53 5.52
N THR A 85 -1.38 -3.11 4.25
CA THR A 85 -1.40 -3.99 3.08
C THR A 85 -0.43 -3.51 2.01
N CYS A 86 -0.04 -4.45 1.15
CA CYS A 86 0.69 -4.19 -0.07
C CYS A 86 -0.04 -4.91 -1.20
N ASP A 87 -0.74 -4.12 -2.02
CA ASP A 87 -1.55 -4.61 -3.11
C ASP A 87 -0.93 -4.19 -4.46
N VAL A 88 -0.91 -5.11 -5.41
CA VAL A 88 -0.39 -4.86 -6.76
C VAL A 88 -1.46 -5.24 -7.78
N ALA A 89 -1.72 -4.35 -8.72
CA ALA A 89 -2.60 -4.61 -9.84
C ALA A 89 -1.91 -4.25 -11.16
N ILE A 90 -2.14 -5.05 -12.18
CA ILE A 90 -1.60 -4.82 -13.53
C ILE A 90 -2.76 -4.65 -14.50
N PHE A 91 -2.71 -3.58 -15.25
CA PHE A 91 -3.71 -3.22 -16.24
C PHE A 91 -3.09 -3.12 -17.62
N ARG A 92 -3.90 -3.44 -18.64
CA ARG A 92 -3.59 -3.14 -20.03
C ARG A 92 -4.50 -2.02 -20.51
N LEU A 93 -3.89 -0.90 -20.86
CA LEU A 93 -4.54 0.19 -21.55
C LEU A 93 -4.41 -0.07 -23.05
N SER A 94 -5.53 -0.18 -23.76
CA SER A 94 -5.59 -0.39 -25.19
C SER A 94 -6.37 0.72 -25.86
N ARG A 95 -5.95 1.12 -27.06
CA ARG A 95 -6.66 2.11 -27.88
C ARG A 95 -7.09 1.47 -29.17
N THR A 96 -8.37 1.62 -29.51
CA THR A 96 -8.92 1.14 -30.77
C THR A 96 -8.98 2.31 -31.75
N GLU A 97 -8.22 2.24 -32.85
CA GLU A 97 -8.12 3.32 -33.84
C GLU A 97 -9.48 3.73 -34.45
N LYS A 98 -10.43 2.79 -34.54
CA LYS A 98 -11.71 3.01 -35.23
C LYS A 98 -12.77 3.79 -34.44
N GLU A 99 -12.68 3.84 -33.11
CA GLU A 99 -13.77 4.39 -32.28
C GLU A 99 -13.31 5.46 -31.29
N HIS A 100 -12.03 5.81 -31.25
CA HIS A 100 -11.44 6.65 -30.20
C HIS A 100 -11.73 6.12 -28.78
N ASN A 101 -12.10 4.84 -28.67
CA ASN A 101 -12.40 4.20 -27.41
C ASN A 101 -11.11 3.72 -26.77
N ILE A 102 -10.97 4.04 -25.49
CA ILE A 102 -9.91 3.54 -24.64
C ILE A 102 -10.50 2.35 -23.91
N GLY A 103 -9.87 1.18 -24.08
CA GLY A 103 -10.15 -0.01 -23.29
C GLY A 103 -9.15 -0.13 -22.16
N LEU A 104 -9.63 -0.37 -20.96
CA LEU A 104 -8.79 -0.70 -19.81
C LEU A 104 -9.18 -2.08 -19.32
N ALA A 105 -8.27 -3.03 -19.43
CA ALA A 105 -8.46 -4.40 -18.97
C ALA A 105 -7.52 -4.67 -17.78
N ALA A 106 -8.07 -5.15 -16.68
CA ALA A 106 -7.25 -5.69 -15.61
C ALA A 106 -6.64 -7.02 -16.06
N LEU A 107 -5.33 -7.20 -15.92
CA LEU A 107 -4.62 -8.43 -16.29
C LEU A 107 -4.40 -9.32 -15.08
N ALA A 108 -4.01 -8.73 -13.97
CA ALA A 108 -3.77 -9.46 -12.73
C ALA A 108 -3.91 -8.54 -11.51
N VAL A 109 -4.17 -9.18 -10.38
CA VAL A 109 -4.06 -8.58 -9.04
C VAL A 109 -3.26 -9.56 -8.19
N SER A 110 -2.36 -9.06 -7.35
CA SER A 110 -1.63 -9.88 -6.39
C SER A 110 -2.59 -10.55 -5.40
N ARG A 111 -2.21 -11.70 -4.89
CA ARG A 111 -2.88 -12.27 -3.72
C ARG A 111 -2.68 -11.37 -2.52
N TYR A 112 -3.49 -11.59 -1.50
CA TYR A 112 -3.31 -10.89 -0.23
C TYR A 112 -1.93 -11.18 0.36
N HIS A 113 -1.16 -10.12 0.58
CA HIS A 113 0.10 -10.16 1.30
C HIS A 113 -0.03 -9.32 2.57
N ARG A 114 0.17 -9.95 3.72
CA ARG A 114 0.27 -9.25 4.99
C ARG A 114 1.63 -8.55 5.03
N LEU A 115 1.66 -7.35 4.52
CA LEU A 115 2.83 -6.48 4.44
C LEU A 115 2.35 -5.04 4.41
N GLY A 116 2.83 -4.21 5.29
CA GLY A 116 2.47 -2.80 5.34
C GLY A 116 3.49 -1.96 6.09
N GLY A 117 3.31 -0.65 6.07
CA GLY A 117 4.14 0.29 6.81
C GLY A 117 4.20 0.02 8.31
N GLY A 118 3.13 -0.56 8.89
CA GLY A 118 3.12 -0.98 10.28
C GLY A 118 4.08 -2.14 10.60
N ASP A 119 4.48 -2.95 9.62
CA ASP A 119 5.50 -3.99 9.83
C ASP A 119 6.90 -3.34 9.87
N LEU A 120 7.12 -2.28 9.08
CA LEU A 120 8.33 -1.44 9.19
C LEU A 120 8.39 -0.74 10.56
N ASP A 121 7.26 -0.22 11.05
CA ASP A 121 7.19 0.42 12.36
C ASP A 121 7.52 -0.56 13.48
N ARG A 122 7.00 -1.80 13.41
CA ARG A 122 7.36 -2.86 14.35
C ARG A 122 8.84 -3.25 14.26
N ALA A 123 9.41 -3.28 13.08
CA ALA A 123 10.84 -3.55 12.92
C ALA A 123 11.69 -2.45 13.57
N ILE A 124 11.38 -1.17 13.34
CA ILE A 124 12.03 -0.04 14.03
C ILE A 124 11.86 -0.15 15.55
N LEU A 125 10.65 -0.45 15.98
CA LEU A 125 10.33 -0.60 17.40
C LEU A 125 11.19 -1.66 18.08
N TYR A 126 11.17 -2.89 17.56
CA TYR A 126 11.81 -4.03 18.23
C TYR A 126 13.31 -4.13 17.98
N ASP A 127 13.82 -3.66 16.84
CA ASP A 127 15.23 -3.72 16.52
C ASP A 127 16.02 -2.53 17.08
N ILE A 128 15.35 -1.37 17.32
CA ILE A 128 16.03 -0.12 17.69
C ILE A 128 15.49 0.47 19.00
N LEU A 129 14.17 0.75 19.08
CA LEU A 129 13.64 1.52 20.21
C LEU A 129 13.57 0.72 21.51
N VAL A 130 13.13 -0.54 21.44
CA VAL A 130 13.06 -1.42 22.64
C VAL A 130 14.45 -1.68 23.22
N PRO A 131 15.49 -2.06 22.46
CA PRO A 131 16.85 -2.18 23.00
C PRO A 131 17.34 -0.92 23.70
N ARG A 132 17.14 0.26 23.12
CA ARG A 132 17.53 1.54 23.73
C ARG A 132 16.75 1.84 25.02
N LEU A 133 15.42 1.61 24.99
CA LEU A 133 14.61 1.77 26.21
C LEU A 133 15.12 0.90 27.34
N LEU A 134 15.45 -0.37 27.07
CA LEU A 134 15.95 -1.28 28.07
C LEU A 134 17.32 -0.81 28.61
N GLU A 135 18.24 -0.41 27.74
CA GLU A 135 19.54 0.12 28.11
C GLU A 135 19.43 1.39 28.98
N GLU A 136 18.61 2.36 28.57
CA GLU A 136 18.38 3.62 29.31
C GLU A 136 17.79 3.39 30.71
N ASN A 137 17.07 2.27 30.90
CA ASN A 137 16.47 1.90 32.20
C ASN A 137 17.26 0.82 32.96
N GLY A 138 18.47 0.47 32.49
CA GLY A 138 19.35 -0.49 33.15
C GLY A 138 18.83 -1.93 33.10
N LEU A 139 18.02 -2.28 32.10
CA LEU A 139 17.45 -3.60 31.90
C LEU A 139 18.16 -4.35 30.77
N GLY A 140 18.28 -5.66 30.94
CA GLY A 140 18.72 -6.57 29.90
C GLY A 140 17.59 -7.01 28.96
N GLN A 141 17.97 -7.60 27.83
CA GLN A 141 17.01 -8.04 26.80
C GLN A 141 15.96 -9.03 27.31
N PHE A 142 16.29 -9.84 28.33
CA PHE A 142 15.43 -10.89 28.89
C PHE A 142 14.73 -10.50 30.18
N ASP A 143 14.91 -9.26 30.67
CA ASP A 143 14.32 -8.83 31.94
C ASP A 143 12.81 -8.55 31.82
N LEU A 144 12.32 -8.34 30.59
CA LEU A 144 10.91 -8.24 30.29
C LEU A 144 10.43 -9.46 29.49
N SER A 145 9.26 -9.97 29.88
CA SER A 145 8.62 -11.05 29.13
C SER A 145 8.12 -10.58 27.75
N TYR A 146 7.86 -11.54 26.86
CA TYR A 146 7.18 -11.27 25.58
C TYR A 146 5.87 -10.50 25.79
N THR A 147 5.06 -10.94 26.76
CA THR A 147 3.76 -10.32 27.06
C THR A 147 3.93 -8.86 27.51
N ASP A 148 4.94 -8.57 28.33
CA ASP A 148 5.18 -7.20 28.80
C ASP A 148 5.59 -6.30 27.65
N LYS A 149 6.48 -6.75 26.77
CA LYS A 149 6.89 -5.99 25.58
C LYS A 149 5.71 -5.69 24.64
N ARG A 150 4.85 -6.69 24.39
CA ARG A 150 3.68 -6.53 23.52
C ARG A 150 2.58 -5.65 24.11
N GLN A 151 2.32 -5.78 25.40
CA GLN A 151 1.21 -5.09 26.04
C GLN A 151 1.55 -3.68 26.51
N TYR A 152 2.79 -3.45 26.94
CA TYR A 152 3.17 -2.22 27.62
C TYR A 152 4.17 -1.36 26.82
N LEU A 153 5.02 -1.96 25.99
CA LEU A 153 6.00 -1.20 25.21
C LEU A 153 5.50 -0.94 23.78
N GLU A 154 4.87 -1.91 23.14
CA GLU A 154 4.44 -1.74 21.71
C GLU A 154 3.43 -0.59 21.54
N PRO A 155 2.31 -0.49 22.28
CA PRO A 155 1.32 0.54 22.00
C PRO A 155 1.84 1.99 22.09
N PRO A 156 2.59 2.41 23.12
CA PRO A 156 3.09 3.78 23.19
C PRO A 156 4.24 4.05 22.22
N LEU A 157 5.10 3.06 21.93
CA LEU A 157 6.28 3.26 21.10
C LEU A 157 6.05 3.03 19.61
N LEU A 158 4.96 2.38 19.21
CA LEU A 158 4.65 2.16 17.79
C LEU A 158 4.42 3.48 17.07
N ALA A 159 3.70 4.42 17.68
CA ALA A 159 3.52 5.77 17.15
C ALA A 159 4.85 6.56 17.06
N VAL A 160 5.78 6.31 17.98
CA VAL A 160 7.14 6.89 17.97
C VAL A 160 7.93 6.33 16.79
N ALA A 161 7.87 5.01 16.55
CA ALA A 161 8.53 4.37 15.41
C ALA A 161 7.99 4.91 14.08
N GLU A 162 6.67 5.02 13.93
CA GLU A 162 6.04 5.61 12.74
C GLU A 162 6.48 7.04 12.50
N ALA A 163 6.47 7.88 13.54
CA ALA A 163 6.90 9.28 13.43
C ALA A 163 8.37 9.40 13.04
N LEU A 164 9.26 8.55 13.57
CA LEU A 164 10.67 8.49 13.18
C LEU A 164 10.84 8.02 11.74
N LYS A 165 10.12 6.98 11.32
CA LYS A 165 10.11 6.49 9.93
C LYS A 165 9.74 7.61 8.95
N ILE A 166 8.63 8.29 9.20
CA ILE A 166 8.15 9.38 8.33
C ILE A 166 9.17 10.52 8.30
N LYS A 167 9.71 10.91 9.45
CA LYS A 167 10.69 11.99 9.55
C LYS A 167 12.00 11.63 8.86
N MET A 168 12.47 10.39 8.99
CA MET A 168 13.69 9.91 8.33
C MET A 168 13.49 9.85 6.81
N SER A 169 12.37 9.32 6.33
CA SER A 169 12.06 9.27 4.90
C SER A 169 12.08 10.66 4.26
N LYS A 170 11.45 11.66 4.91
CA LYS A 170 11.47 13.06 4.44
C LYS A 170 12.87 13.67 4.46
N GLU A 171 13.68 13.37 5.46
CA GLU A 171 15.05 13.89 5.54
C GLU A 171 15.94 13.28 4.46
N ILE A 172 15.83 11.97 4.21
CA ILE A 172 16.56 11.30 3.13
C ILE A 172 16.13 11.89 1.78
N GLU A 173 14.83 12.02 1.51
CA GLU A 173 14.32 12.61 0.27
C GLU A 173 14.86 14.04 0.07
N ARG A 174 14.87 14.85 1.13
CA ARG A 174 15.45 16.19 1.10
C ARG A 174 16.93 16.19 0.76
N LEU A 175 17.71 15.29 1.38
CA LEU A 175 19.15 15.19 1.13
C LEU A 175 19.45 14.67 -0.29
N GLN A 176 18.65 13.74 -0.80
CA GLN A 176 18.76 13.24 -2.17
C GLN A 176 18.50 14.36 -3.19
N ALA A 177 17.46 15.17 -2.98
CA ALA A 177 17.13 16.31 -3.85
C ALA A 177 18.28 17.32 -3.95
N PHE A 178 19.11 17.44 -2.92
CA PHE A 178 20.33 18.29 -2.92
C PHE A 178 21.61 17.52 -3.25
N SER A 179 21.54 16.26 -3.64
CA SER A 179 22.72 15.38 -3.88
C SER A 179 23.66 15.30 -2.69
N LYS A 180 23.12 15.33 -1.48
CA LYS A 180 23.85 15.28 -0.20
C LYS A 180 23.67 13.97 0.57
N TYR A 181 22.97 13.02 0.01
CA TYR A 181 22.80 11.70 0.61
C TYR A 181 23.84 10.74 0.00
N ASN A 182 24.78 10.27 0.83
CA ASN A 182 25.82 9.35 0.41
C ASN A 182 26.11 8.32 1.51
N ASP A 183 26.69 7.18 1.14
CA ASP A 183 26.92 6.05 2.04
C ASP A 183 27.82 6.38 3.24
N ALA A 184 28.77 7.30 3.07
CA ALA A 184 29.71 7.64 4.13
C ALA A 184 29.08 8.42 5.29
N ASP A 185 27.96 9.10 5.04
CA ASP A 185 27.35 10.02 6.00
C ASP A 185 26.07 9.46 6.65
N LYS A 186 25.62 8.25 6.30
CA LYS A 186 24.36 7.66 6.77
C LYS A 186 24.22 7.57 8.29
N GLU A 187 25.32 7.32 9.01
CA GLU A 187 25.32 7.30 10.48
C GLU A 187 25.16 8.71 11.08
N MET A 188 25.59 9.76 10.36
CA MET A 188 25.48 11.15 10.80
C MET A 188 24.10 11.77 10.47
N VAL A 189 23.35 11.18 9.55
CA VAL A 189 21.96 11.59 9.24
C VAL A 189 21.06 11.01 10.29
N ILE A 190 20.73 11.79 11.31
CA ILE A 190 19.94 11.37 12.46
C ILE A 190 18.69 12.24 12.60
N THR A 191 17.55 11.59 12.69
CA THR A 191 16.29 12.23 13.10
C THR A 191 15.98 11.93 14.55
N ARG A 192 15.36 12.88 15.27
CA ARG A 192 15.01 12.76 16.69
C ARG A 192 13.62 13.29 16.94
N LEU A 193 12.93 12.69 17.90
CA LEU A 193 11.70 13.23 18.46
C LEU A 193 12.01 13.76 19.87
N PRO A 194 11.75 15.03 20.14
CA PRO A 194 12.03 15.60 21.46
C PRO A 194 11.05 15.08 22.51
N GLY A 195 11.52 14.91 23.73
CA GLY A 195 10.68 14.55 24.88
C GLY A 195 10.95 13.14 25.41
N ASN A 196 10.24 12.82 26.48
CA ASN A 196 10.29 11.55 27.17
C ASN A 196 9.03 10.75 26.87
N TYR A 197 9.20 9.49 26.52
CA TYR A 197 8.13 8.56 26.19
C TYR A 197 8.05 7.50 27.28
N GLU A 198 6.97 7.51 28.03
CA GLU A 198 6.78 6.67 29.21
C GLU A 198 6.02 5.38 28.85
N CYS A 199 6.50 4.27 29.35
CA CYS A 199 5.92 2.94 29.20
C CYS A 199 5.63 2.37 30.60
N PRO A 200 4.43 2.57 31.16
CA PRO A 200 4.08 2.02 32.46
C PRO A 200 3.87 0.51 32.38
N LEU A 201 4.59 -0.24 33.21
CA LEU A 201 4.46 -1.70 33.34
C LEU A 201 3.36 -2.08 34.33
N ARG A 202 3.00 -3.37 34.33
CA ARG A 202 1.94 -3.93 35.17
C ARG A 202 2.19 -3.76 36.69
N ASP A 203 3.45 -3.80 37.09
CA ASP A 203 3.87 -3.67 38.50
C ASP A 203 3.96 -2.23 39.01
N GLY A 204 3.65 -1.25 38.14
CA GLY A 204 3.75 0.17 38.42
C GLY A 204 5.10 0.79 38.10
N THR A 205 6.07 0.01 37.65
CA THR A 205 7.34 0.54 37.15
C THR A 205 7.10 1.32 35.85
N VAL A 206 7.70 2.49 35.70
CA VAL A 206 7.62 3.29 34.47
C VAL A 206 8.98 3.30 33.80
N LEU A 207 9.06 2.74 32.60
CA LEU A 207 10.23 2.83 31.75
C LEU A 207 10.16 4.09 30.90
N THR A 208 11.28 4.77 30.70
CA THR A 208 11.31 6.03 29.96
C THR A 208 12.34 5.95 28.84
N LEU A 209 11.90 6.26 27.62
CA LEU A 209 12.78 6.44 26.46
C LEU A 209 12.96 7.95 26.21
N GLN A 210 14.19 8.42 26.26
CA GLN A 210 14.51 9.83 26.15
C GLN A 210 14.92 10.22 24.74
N ASN A 211 14.25 11.24 24.18
CA ASN A 211 14.56 11.81 22.88
C ASN A 211 14.86 10.73 21.81
N PRO A 212 13.93 9.80 21.55
CA PRO A 212 14.15 8.70 20.63
C PRO A 212 14.65 9.19 19.28
N SER A 213 15.58 8.47 18.72
CA SER A 213 16.26 8.85 17.48
C SER A 213 16.40 7.64 16.55
N LEU A 214 16.58 7.93 15.26
CA LEU A 214 16.84 6.97 14.22
C LEU A 214 17.89 7.54 13.29
N SER A 215 18.96 6.81 13.01
CA SER A 215 19.93 7.14 11.96
C SER A 215 19.49 6.57 10.61
N ALA A 216 19.98 7.15 9.52
CA ALA A 216 19.70 6.61 8.19
C ALA A 216 20.31 5.21 8.01
N ALA A 217 21.47 4.95 8.60
CA ALA A 217 22.09 3.62 8.58
C ALA A 217 21.22 2.56 9.27
N GLU A 218 20.68 2.85 10.45
CA GLU A 218 19.76 1.96 11.16
C GLU A 218 18.46 1.77 10.38
N PHE A 219 17.94 2.83 9.78
CA PHE A 219 16.72 2.76 8.97
C PHE A 219 16.90 1.86 7.75
N GLU A 220 18.02 1.99 7.04
CA GLU A 220 18.30 1.13 5.89
C GLU A 220 18.52 -0.33 6.28
N GLU A 221 19.17 -0.60 7.42
CA GLU A 221 19.31 -1.99 7.89
C GLU A 221 17.95 -2.62 8.22
N VAL A 222 17.03 -1.85 8.81
CA VAL A 222 15.64 -2.27 9.03
C VAL A 222 14.92 -2.53 7.71
N LEU A 223 15.12 -1.68 6.69
CA LEU A 223 14.46 -1.81 5.39
C LEU A 223 14.99 -2.98 4.56
N LYS A 224 16.25 -3.34 4.72
CA LYS A 224 16.94 -4.31 3.88
C LYS A 224 16.19 -5.62 3.63
N PRO A 225 15.62 -6.32 4.62
CA PRO A 225 14.87 -7.53 4.37
C PRO A 225 13.53 -7.29 3.66
N PHE A 226 12.95 -6.09 3.80
CA PHE A 226 11.72 -5.71 3.09
C PHE A 226 11.96 -5.36 1.61
N LEU A 227 13.21 -5.08 1.25
CA LEU A 227 13.66 -4.76 -0.11
C LEU A 227 14.51 -5.89 -0.74
N ASP A 228 14.55 -7.05 -0.13
CA ASP A 228 15.27 -8.22 -0.62
C ASP A 228 14.46 -8.92 -1.71
N GLN A 229 14.96 -8.96 -2.95
CA GLN A 229 14.28 -9.57 -4.09
C GLN A 229 14.14 -11.09 -3.98
N ASP A 230 14.94 -11.74 -3.15
CA ASP A 230 14.93 -13.18 -2.95
C ASP A 230 14.04 -13.62 -1.77
N LEU A 231 13.61 -12.69 -0.92
CA LEU A 231 12.73 -12.97 0.22
C LEU A 231 11.24 -12.97 -0.19
N LEU A 232 10.84 -13.97 -0.95
CA LEU A 232 9.47 -14.08 -1.47
C LEU A 232 8.45 -14.70 -0.50
N TYR A 233 8.93 -15.26 0.60
CA TYR A 233 8.08 -15.86 1.64
C TYR A 233 8.22 -15.09 2.95
N PRO A 234 7.09 -14.86 3.66
CA PRO A 234 7.12 -14.20 4.94
C PRO A 234 8.02 -14.93 5.95
N ARG A 235 8.80 -14.19 6.70
CA ARG A 235 9.54 -14.66 7.87
C ARG A 235 8.93 -14.02 9.11
N GLU A 236 8.49 -14.85 10.03
CA GLU A 236 7.86 -14.40 11.27
C GLU A 236 8.73 -14.82 12.46
N ASP A 237 9.05 -13.88 13.32
CA ASP A 237 9.58 -14.13 14.65
C ASP A 237 8.53 -13.79 15.72
N GLU A 238 8.90 -13.81 17.01
CA GLU A 238 7.96 -13.52 18.10
C GLU A 238 7.31 -12.14 18.01
N TYR A 239 7.98 -11.16 17.40
CA TYR A 239 7.58 -9.75 17.48
C TYR A 239 7.16 -9.17 16.14
N LYS A 240 7.73 -9.63 15.05
CA LYS A 240 7.56 -9.01 13.74
C LYS A 240 7.37 -10.02 12.62
N LEU A 241 6.66 -9.59 11.61
CA LEU A 241 6.55 -10.24 10.32
C LEU A 241 7.39 -9.44 9.32
N VAL A 242 8.23 -10.11 8.59
CA VAL A 242 9.02 -9.54 7.51
C VAL A 242 8.67 -10.24 6.20
N CYS A 243 8.24 -9.48 5.22
CA CYS A 243 7.97 -9.93 3.87
C CYS A 243 8.51 -8.87 2.91
N SER A 244 9.10 -9.30 1.81
CA SER A 244 9.59 -8.36 0.81
C SER A 244 8.46 -7.77 -0.04
N ILE A 245 8.61 -6.51 -0.44
CA ILE A 245 7.72 -5.85 -1.41
C ILE A 245 7.74 -6.56 -2.77
N PHE A 246 8.77 -7.33 -3.07
CA PHE A 246 8.88 -8.10 -4.32
C PHE A 246 7.97 -9.32 -4.36
N ALA A 247 7.51 -9.84 -3.22
CA ALA A 247 6.59 -10.96 -3.18
C ALA A 247 5.25 -10.65 -3.88
N PRO A 248 4.51 -9.57 -3.53
CA PRO A 248 3.29 -9.19 -4.27
C PRO A 248 3.57 -8.75 -5.71
N LEU A 249 4.71 -8.12 -5.98
CA LEU A 249 5.10 -7.73 -7.35
C LEU A 249 5.28 -8.95 -8.24
N GLN A 250 6.04 -9.94 -7.80
CA GLN A 250 6.27 -11.18 -8.56
C GLN A 250 5.00 -12.03 -8.68
N ASP A 251 4.14 -12.07 -7.66
CA ASP A 251 2.86 -12.76 -7.75
C ASP A 251 1.97 -12.16 -8.85
N ALA A 252 1.86 -10.83 -8.91
CA ALA A 252 1.08 -10.14 -9.93
C ALA A 252 1.67 -10.34 -11.33
N LEU A 253 2.99 -10.21 -11.51
CA LEU A 253 3.67 -10.47 -12.78
C LEU A 253 3.46 -11.91 -13.26
N SER A 254 3.64 -12.89 -12.38
CA SER A 254 3.43 -14.30 -12.71
C SER A 254 1.99 -14.57 -13.16
N ARG A 255 1.01 -13.95 -12.52
CA ARG A 255 -0.43 -14.11 -12.85
C ARG A 255 -0.82 -13.43 -14.15
N SER A 256 -0.19 -12.32 -14.49
CA SER A 256 -0.41 -11.62 -15.77
C SER A 256 0.31 -12.25 -16.95
N GLY A 257 1.30 -13.13 -16.69
CA GLY A 257 2.20 -13.68 -17.71
C GLY A 257 3.19 -12.66 -18.26
N LEU A 258 3.40 -11.53 -17.55
CA LEU A 258 4.34 -10.47 -17.92
C LEU A 258 5.62 -10.56 -17.09
N GLY A 259 6.72 -10.08 -17.68
CA GLY A 259 7.97 -9.81 -16.96
C GLY A 259 8.09 -8.36 -16.52
N PRO A 260 9.11 -8.03 -15.69
CA PRO A 260 9.38 -6.64 -15.31
C PRO A 260 9.61 -5.71 -16.53
N ASP A 261 10.20 -6.25 -17.60
CA ASP A 261 10.52 -5.51 -18.82
C ASP A 261 9.30 -5.14 -19.67
N ASP A 262 8.17 -5.80 -19.42
CA ASP A 262 6.91 -5.61 -20.16
C ASP A 262 6.05 -4.48 -19.54
N ILE A 263 6.47 -3.90 -18.42
CA ILE A 263 5.74 -2.81 -17.74
C ILE A 263 6.21 -1.47 -18.29
N ASP A 264 5.26 -0.67 -18.77
CA ASP A 264 5.54 0.67 -19.32
C ASP A 264 5.46 1.76 -18.24
N TYR A 265 4.53 1.63 -17.29
CA TYR A 265 4.32 2.57 -16.20
C TYR A 265 4.14 1.84 -14.87
N CYS A 266 4.75 2.37 -13.81
CA CYS A 266 4.58 1.91 -12.45
C CYS A 266 4.05 3.05 -11.58
N LEU A 267 2.77 3.02 -11.21
CA LEU A 267 2.15 4.02 -10.35
C LEU A 267 2.28 3.62 -8.88
N LEU A 268 2.98 4.43 -8.10
CA LEU A 268 3.19 4.23 -6.67
C LEU A 268 2.10 4.90 -5.85
N LEU A 269 1.51 4.13 -4.94
CA LEU A 269 0.45 4.53 -4.02
C LEU A 269 0.75 4.11 -2.58
N GLY A 270 0.02 4.70 -1.65
CA GLY A 270 0.17 4.42 -0.22
C GLY A 270 1.35 5.16 0.40
N GLY A 271 1.22 5.48 1.70
CA GLY A 271 2.23 6.28 2.41
C GLY A 271 3.61 5.62 2.51
N SER A 272 3.66 4.28 2.50
CA SER A 272 4.92 3.54 2.58
C SER A 272 5.67 3.47 1.25
N SER A 273 4.98 3.67 0.11
CA SER A 273 5.63 3.80 -1.19
C SER A 273 6.42 5.11 -1.35
N LEU A 274 6.15 6.10 -0.48
CA LEU A 274 6.87 7.38 -0.47
C LEU A 274 8.27 7.27 0.17
N ILE A 275 8.61 6.15 0.79
CA ILE A 275 9.97 5.90 1.33
C ILE A 275 10.95 5.89 0.17
N PRO A 276 12.00 6.72 0.17
CA PRO A 276 12.93 6.86 -0.96
C PRO A 276 13.54 5.52 -1.41
N GLN A 277 13.96 4.68 -0.47
CA GLN A 277 14.53 3.36 -0.76
C GLN A 277 13.51 2.40 -1.40
N VAL A 278 12.22 2.52 -1.08
CA VAL A 278 11.15 1.76 -1.73
C VAL A 278 10.99 2.22 -3.19
N LYS A 279 10.95 3.55 -3.42
CA LYS A 279 10.90 4.12 -4.78
C LYS A 279 12.08 3.64 -5.63
N GLU A 280 13.30 3.70 -5.08
CA GLU A 280 14.53 3.26 -5.74
C GLU A 280 14.51 1.76 -6.05
N ALA A 281 14.07 0.93 -5.12
CA ALA A 281 13.99 -0.51 -5.30
C ALA A 281 12.98 -0.88 -6.40
N VAL A 282 11.81 -0.24 -6.42
CA VAL A 282 10.80 -0.45 -7.45
C VAL A 282 11.29 0.06 -8.81
N ALA A 283 11.90 1.25 -8.87
CA ALA A 283 12.46 1.81 -10.10
C ALA A 283 13.59 0.94 -10.66
N GLY A 284 14.44 0.40 -9.78
CA GLY A 284 15.51 -0.52 -10.20
C GLY A 284 15.00 -1.86 -10.70
N TYR A 285 13.87 -2.34 -10.19
CA TYR A 285 13.26 -3.59 -10.62
C TYR A 285 12.51 -3.44 -11.96
N PHE A 286 11.84 -2.31 -12.18
CA PHE A 286 11.13 -1.97 -13.40
C PHE A 286 11.91 -0.93 -14.21
N PHE A 287 13.14 -1.24 -14.56
CA PHE A 287 14.08 -0.26 -15.16
C PHE A 287 13.64 0.28 -16.53
N ASN A 288 12.70 -0.39 -17.24
CA ASN A 288 12.09 0.10 -18.48
C ASN A 288 10.84 0.94 -18.23
N ALA A 289 10.25 0.86 -17.03
CA ALA A 289 9.03 1.56 -16.72
C ALA A 289 9.29 2.99 -16.27
N GLU A 290 8.41 3.89 -16.63
CA GLU A 290 8.36 5.20 -15.99
C GLU A 290 7.63 5.08 -14.65
N VAL A 291 8.34 5.41 -13.55
CA VAL A 291 7.76 5.40 -12.21
C VAL A 291 6.98 6.69 -11.97
N LEU A 292 5.70 6.55 -11.67
CA LEU A 292 4.74 7.61 -11.44
C LEU A 292 4.37 7.67 -9.97
N SER A 293 4.14 8.86 -9.45
CA SER A 293 3.63 9.07 -8.10
C SER A 293 2.81 10.35 -8.05
N TYR A 294 1.95 10.47 -7.05
CA TYR A 294 1.33 11.75 -6.74
C TYR A 294 2.34 12.68 -6.08
N GLU A 295 2.25 13.98 -6.39
CA GLU A 295 3.14 14.99 -5.82
C GLU A 295 2.95 15.17 -4.31
N ASP A 296 1.73 14.91 -3.83
CA ASP A 296 1.34 15.11 -2.43
C ASP A 296 0.55 13.89 -1.90
N ALA A 297 0.84 13.52 -0.65
CA ALA A 297 0.12 12.47 0.05
C ALA A 297 -1.38 12.77 0.25
N GLU A 298 -1.78 14.04 0.41
CA GLU A 298 -3.18 14.44 0.52
C GLU A 298 -3.92 14.22 -0.80
N ILE A 299 -3.26 14.53 -1.93
CA ILE A 299 -3.81 14.29 -3.26
C ILE A 299 -3.99 12.78 -3.47
N ALA A 300 -3.01 11.98 -3.11
CA ALA A 300 -3.09 10.52 -3.20
C ALA A 300 -4.25 9.94 -2.37
N GLN A 301 -4.51 10.46 -1.17
CA GLN A 301 -5.64 10.04 -0.34
C GLN A 301 -7.01 10.37 -0.96
N THR A 302 -7.11 11.48 -1.68
CA THR A 302 -8.36 11.87 -2.36
C THR A 302 -8.56 11.16 -3.70
N ALA A 303 -7.51 10.62 -4.30
CA ALA A 303 -7.52 9.96 -5.60
C ALA A 303 -8.49 8.77 -5.66
N MET A 304 -8.52 7.93 -4.61
CA MET A 304 -9.47 6.82 -4.52
C MET A 304 -10.92 7.31 -4.59
N ALA A 305 -11.26 8.36 -3.83
CA ALA A 305 -12.62 8.91 -3.83
C ALA A 305 -12.99 9.55 -5.17
N LYS A 306 -12.05 10.27 -5.81
CA LYS A 306 -12.24 10.86 -7.13
C LYS A 306 -12.43 9.79 -8.19
N GLY A 307 -11.57 8.76 -8.21
CA GLY A 307 -11.68 7.65 -9.15
C GLY A 307 -12.99 6.87 -8.98
N ALA A 308 -13.44 6.65 -7.74
CA ALA A 308 -14.76 6.06 -7.46
C ALA A 308 -15.90 6.95 -7.98
N ALA A 309 -15.79 8.27 -7.84
CA ALA A 309 -16.77 9.21 -8.39
C ALA A 309 -16.80 9.18 -9.93
N TYR A 310 -15.64 9.14 -10.58
CA TYR A 310 -15.55 8.95 -12.03
C TYR A 310 -16.20 7.62 -12.46
N HIS A 311 -15.90 6.52 -11.76
CA HIS A 311 -16.52 5.24 -12.04
C HIS A 311 -18.06 5.29 -11.90
N ALA A 312 -18.57 5.93 -10.83
CA ALA A 312 -20.01 6.14 -10.64
C ALA A 312 -20.63 6.93 -11.79
N LEU A 313 -19.94 7.96 -12.28
CA LEU A 313 -20.36 8.76 -13.44
C LEU A 313 -20.42 7.91 -14.72
N PHE A 314 -19.41 7.09 -15.01
CA PHE A 314 -19.44 6.17 -16.15
C PHE A 314 -20.59 5.18 -16.08
N LEU A 315 -20.82 4.59 -14.90
CA LEU A 315 -21.97 3.70 -14.68
C LEU A 315 -23.31 4.40 -14.92
N ALA A 316 -23.45 5.66 -14.50
CA ALA A 316 -24.67 6.44 -14.72
C ALA A 316 -24.89 6.80 -16.19
N LEU A 317 -23.82 7.19 -16.91
CA LEU A 317 -23.91 7.65 -18.30
C LEU A 317 -23.96 6.51 -19.32
N GLN A 318 -23.25 5.42 -19.09
CA GLN A 318 -23.03 4.36 -20.06
C GLN A 318 -23.64 3.01 -19.65
N GLY A 319 -24.13 2.88 -18.41
CA GLY A 319 -24.64 1.63 -17.86
C GLY A 319 -23.56 0.57 -17.56
N ARG A 320 -22.30 0.89 -17.78
CA ARG A 320 -21.11 0.04 -17.52
C ARG A 320 -19.98 0.86 -16.95
N GLY A 321 -19.10 0.21 -16.19
CA GLY A 321 -17.87 0.83 -15.72
C GLY A 321 -16.87 1.09 -16.85
N PHE A 322 -15.92 1.98 -16.61
CA PHE A 322 -14.84 2.25 -17.57
C PHE A 322 -13.88 1.05 -17.69
N ILE A 323 -13.72 0.29 -16.63
CA ILE A 323 -12.88 -0.90 -16.55
C ILE A 323 -13.75 -2.14 -16.51
N GLU A 324 -13.42 -3.12 -17.35
CA GLU A 324 -14.06 -4.44 -17.28
C GLU A 324 -13.45 -5.23 -16.12
N PRO A 325 -14.27 -5.65 -15.15
CA PRO A 325 -13.77 -6.43 -14.02
C PRO A 325 -13.29 -7.81 -14.49
N ILE A 326 -12.18 -8.29 -13.90
CA ILE A 326 -11.73 -9.67 -14.08
C ILE A 326 -12.11 -10.53 -12.87
N CYS A 327 -12.20 -11.82 -13.10
CA CYS A 327 -12.31 -12.79 -12.02
C CYS A 327 -10.89 -13.04 -11.46
N HIS A 328 -10.65 -12.68 -10.21
CA HIS A 328 -9.33 -12.81 -9.56
C HIS A 328 -8.97 -14.25 -9.22
N GLU A 329 -9.96 -15.14 -9.11
CA GLU A 329 -9.77 -16.55 -8.80
C GLU A 329 -10.46 -17.43 -9.85
N THR A 330 -9.85 -18.57 -10.12
CA THR A 330 -10.45 -19.56 -11.01
C THR A 330 -11.76 -20.07 -10.43
N ILE A 331 -12.87 -19.85 -11.12
CA ILE A 331 -14.18 -20.38 -10.73
C ILE A 331 -14.23 -21.85 -11.15
N HIS A 332 -14.40 -22.74 -10.18
CA HIS A 332 -14.54 -24.17 -10.41
C HIS A 332 -15.99 -24.62 -10.21
N ILE A 333 -16.46 -25.51 -11.08
CA ILE A 333 -17.66 -26.28 -10.83
C ILE A 333 -17.30 -27.68 -10.36
N ARG A 334 -18.05 -28.20 -9.40
CA ARG A 334 -17.92 -29.58 -8.96
C ARG A 334 -18.69 -30.48 -9.91
N THR A 335 -17.99 -31.39 -10.56
CA THR A 335 -18.58 -32.43 -11.41
C THR A 335 -18.45 -33.80 -10.73
N GLN A 336 -19.01 -34.83 -11.33
CA GLN A 336 -18.82 -36.23 -10.86
C GLN A 336 -17.36 -36.68 -10.94
N SER A 337 -16.57 -36.11 -11.84
CA SER A 337 -15.16 -36.41 -12.06
C SER A 337 -14.19 -35.49 -11.29
N GLY A 338 -14.70 -34.53 -10.47
CA GLY A 338 -13.88 -33.60 -9.71
C GLY A 338 -14.21 -32.15 -10.01
N PHE A 339 -13.32 -31.25 -9.60
CA PHE A 339 -13.45 -29.81 -9.88
C PHE A 339 -12.92 -29.51 -11.29
N VAL A 340 -13.73 -28.82 -12.08
CA VAL A 340 -13.39 -28.37 -13.43
C VAL A 340 -13.45 -26.85 -13.46
N PRO A 341 -12.42 -26.14 -13.97
CA PRO A 341 -12.46 -24.68 -14.08
C PRO A 341 -13.56 -24.27 -15.07
N LEU A 342 -14.40 -23.34 -14.64
CA LEU A 342 -15.46 -22.73 -15.47
C LEU A 342 -14.93 -21.44 -16.12
N VAL A 343 -14.14 -20.69 -15.36
CA VAL A 343 -13.43 -19.50 -15.80
C VAL A 343 -11.98 -19.69 -15.35
N PRO A 344 -11.02 -19.70 -16.26
CA PRO A 344 -9.60 -19.91 -15.94
C PRO A 344 -9.00 -18.77 -15.11
#